data_cf618e95a4ee26da10555f5b40bd51c9
#
_entry.id   cf618e95a4ee26da10555f5b40bd51c9
#
_cell.length_a   1.000
_cell.length_b   1.000
_cell.length_c   1.000
_cell.angle_alpha   90.00
_cell.angle_beta   90.00
_cell.angle_gamma   90.00
#
_symmetry.space_group_name_H-M   'P 1'
#
loop_
_entity.id
_entity.type
_entity.pdbx_description
1 polymer ?
#
loop_
_entity_poly.entity_id
_entity_poly.type
_entity_poly.pdbx_seq_one_letter_code
_entity_poly.pdbx_strand_id
1 'polypeptide(L)'
;MWTTDSNGFYKRASPIIDINPDGTFTTNDESEGATVTRVGLGEYLIEGVLGFNSDAGWGGVDGGIEIPLDVNKQPLIWVDSEVMGDGSILVKTYHRTHPNAPEFANNKIDGYKDGDPIDIPDGRFISVRVQMPEQSIYNVRMREMEEAQKAEEERRKKEEGENQDNISNIYSD
;
A
#
# COMPACT_ATOMS: atom_id res chain seq x y z
N MET A 1 -8.08 6.84 -3.65
CA MET A 1 -9.26 6.60 -2.81
C MET A 1 -9.10 7.21 -1.43
N TRP A 2 -10.16 7.73 -0.86
CA TRP A 2 -10.15 8.35 0.47
C TRP A 2 -10.91 7.48 1.44
N THR A 3 -10.39 7.37 2.67
CA THR A 3 -11.08 6.70 3.78
C THR A 3 -11.39 7.71 4.88
N THR A 4 -12.36 7.39 5.73
CA THR A 4 -12.73 8.24 6.86
C THR A 4 -12.04 7.72 8.12
N ASP A 5 -11.40 8.58 8.88
CA ASP A 5 -10.83 8.20 10.18
C ASP A 5 -11.90 8.14 11.28
N SER A 6 -11.52 7.77 12.50
CA SER A 6 -12.43 7.65 13.63
C SER A 6 -13.07 8.97 14.08
N ASN A 7 -12.54 10.09 13.64
CA ASN A 7 -13.04 11.45 13.94
C ASN A 7 -13.89 12.04 12.82
N GLY A 8 -14.15 11.27 11.76
CA GLY A 8 -14.94 11.72 10.61
C GLY A 8 -14.16 12.51 9.57
N PHE A 9 -12.85 12.62 9.70
CA PHE A 9 -11.99 13.25 8.70
C PHE A 9 -11.62 12.26 7.60
N TYR A 10 -11.49 12.75 6.35
CA TYR A 10 -11.04 11.93 5.23
C TYR A 10 -9.53 11.75 5.30
N LYS A 11 -9.10 10.51 5.19
CA LYS A 11 -7.69 10.12 5.14
C LYS A 11 -7.40 9.42 3.82
N ARG A 12 -6.30 9.78 3.17
CA ARG A 12 -5.85 9.14 1.95
C ARG A 12 -5.44 7.69 2.24
N ALA A 13 -5.98 6.73 1.48
CA ALA A 13 -5.59 5.33 1.60
C ALA A 13 -4.14 5.13 1.13
N SER A 14 -3.44 4.17 1.71
CA SER A 14 -2.07 3.86 1.33
C SER A 14 -2.00 3.02 0.05
N PRO A 15 -0.95 3.15 -0.77
CA PRO A 15 -0.67 2.20 -1.83
C PRO A 15 -0.40 0.81 -1.26
N ILE A 16 -1.22 -0.17 -1.61
CA ILE A 16 -1.13 -1.54 -1.09
C ILE A 16 -1.01 -2.51 -2.25
N ILE A 17 -0.13 -3.51 -2.09
CA ILE A 17 0.03 -4.62 -3.01
C ILE A 17 -0.20 -5.91 -2.23
N ASP A 18 -1.12 -6.75 -2.70
CA ASP A 18 -1.35 -8.10 -2.15
C ASP A 18 -0.64 -9.12 -3.03
N ILE A 19 0.18 -9.96 -2.42
CA ILE A 19 1.02 -10.95 -3.11
C ILE A 19 0.55 -12.35 -2.75
N ASN A 20 0.25 -13.15 -3.77
CA ASN A 20 -0.17 -14.55 -3.65
C ASN A 20 1.05 -15.51 -3.69
N PRO A 21 0.88 -16.78 -3.27
CA PRO A 21 1.99 -17.74 -3.21
C PRO A 21 2.76 -17.93 -4.50
N ASP A 22 2.09 -17.88 -5.65
CA ASP A 22 2.68 -18.06 -6.98
C ASP A 22 3.30 -16.78 -7.56
N GLY A 23 3.24 -15.67 -6.83
CA GLY A 23 3.73 -14.37 -7.30
C GLY A 23 2.68 -13.54 -8.03
N THR A 24 1.49 -14.07 -8.29
CA THR A 24 0.39 -13.22 -8.77
C THR A 24 0.04 -12.19 -7.70
N PHE A 25 -0.47 -11.06 -8.11
CA PHE A 25 -0.65 -9.94 -7.20
C PHE A 25 -1.87 -9.10 -7.60
N THR A 26 -2.35 -8.34 -6.64
CA THR A 26 -3.35 -7.30 -6.87
C THR A 26 -2.86 -5.98 -6.34
N THR A 27 -3.25 -4.90 -7.00
CA THR A 27 -2.97 -3.53 -6.58
C THR A 27 -4.27 -2.82 -6.28
N ASN A 28 -4.19 -1.73 -5.52
CA ASN A 28 -5.30 -0.78 -5.40
C ASN A 28 -5.04 0.43 -6.31
N ASP A 29 -5.95 1.41 -6.28
CA ASP A 29 -5.81 2.59 -7.16
C ASP A 29 -4.50 3.33 -6.91
N GLU A 30 -4.06 3.41 -5.65
CA GLU A 30 -2.83 4.12 -5.26
C GLU A 30 -1.56 3.41 -5.72
N SER A 31 -1.58 2.09 -5.87
CA SER A 31 -0.42 1.27 -6.25
C SER A 31 -0.45 0.79 -7.71
N GLU A 32 -1.35 1.30 -8.51
CA GLU A 32 -1.43 0.94 -9.94
C GLU A 32 -0.11 1.24 -10.65
N GLY A 33 0.40 0.26 -11.39
CA GLY A 33 1.69 0.33 -12.06
C GLY A 33 2.82 -0.42 -11.34
N ALA A 34 2.65 -0.76 -10.08
CA ALA A 34 3.57 -1.66 -9.39
C ALA A 34 3.40 -3.10 -9.88
N THR A 35 4.48 -3.85 -9.90
CA THR A 35 4.49 -5.25 -10.34
C THR A 35 5.20 -6.13 -9.32
N VAL A 36 4.84 -7.42 -9.32
CA VAL A 36 5.49 -8.44 -8.48
C VAL A 36 5.90 -9.61 -9.35
N THR A 37 7.09 -10.12 -9.12
CA THR A 37 7.61 -11.33 -9.76
C THR A 37 8.15 -12.27 -8.70
N ARG A 38 7.70 -13.52 -8.71
CA ARG A 38 8.33 -14.56 -7.90
C ARG A 38 9.65 -14.96 -8.57
N VAL A 39 10.77 -14.62 -7.93
CA VAL A 39 12.11 -14.82 -8.51
C VAL A 39 12.80 -16.10 -7.99
N GLY A 40 12.22 -16.75 -7.01
CA GLY A 40 12.74 -17.97 -6.42
C GLY A 40 11.83 -18.49 -5.32
N LEU A 41 12.20 -19.59 -4.69
CA LEU A 41 11.45 -20.14 -3.56
C LEU A 41 11.44 -19.14 -2.40
N GLY A 42 10.25 -18.69 -2.02
CA GLY A 42 10.08 -17.69 -0.95
C GLY A 42 10.66 -16.33 -1.29
N GLU A 43 10.81 -15.99 -2.57
CA GLU A 43 11.36 -14.71 -2.98
C GLU A 43 10.45 -13.99 -3.97
N TYR A 44 10.04 -12.77 -3.61
CA TYR A 44 9.09 -11.96 -4.38
C TYR A 44 9.68 -10.57 -4.58
N LEU A 45 9.88 -10.18 -5.83
CA LEU A 45 10.43 -8.86 -6.20
C LEU A 45 9.30 -7.92 -6.57
N ILE A 46 9.21 -6.80 -5.86
CA ILE A 46 8.25 -5.72 -6.12
C ILE A 46 8.99 -4.62 -6.87
N GLU A 47 8.50 -4.26 -8.05
CA GLU A 47 9.06 -3.22 -8.89
C GLU A 47 8.05 -2.10 -9.16
N GLY A 48 8.53 -0.94 -9.58
CA GLY A 48 7.67 0.24 -9.82
C GLY A 48 7.33 1.00 -8.55
N VAL A 49 8.09 0.80 -7.49
CA VAL A 49 7.89 1.41 -6.16
C VAL A 49 9.18 2.08 -5.69
N LEU A 50 9.07 2.90 -4.66
CA LEU A 50 10.19 3.58 -3.99
C LEU A 50 10.30 3.15 -2.52
N GLY A 51 10.42 1.85 -2.29
CA GLY A 51 10.50 1.29 -0.94
C GLY A 51 9.14 1.26 -0.23
N PHE A 52 9.19 1.09 1.09
CA PHE A 52 8.00 1.04 1.93
C PHE A 52 7.44 2.43 2.21
N ASN A 53 6.13 2.48 2.41
CA ASN A 53 5.49 3.68 2.93
C ASN A 53 5.85 3.83 4.41
N SER A 54 6.46 4.96 4.77
CA SER A 54 6.92 5.24 6.12
C SER A 54 5.92 6.05 6.96
N ASP A 55 4.66 6.18 6.52
CA ASP A 55 3.64 6.93 7.25
C ASP A 55 3.41 6.33 8.64
N ALA A 56 3.65 7.12 9.68
CA ALA A 56 3.45 6.71 11.06
C ALA A 56 2.00 6.33 11.37
N GLY A 57 1.02 6.87 10.66
CA GLY A 57 -0.39 6.52 10.77
C GLY A 57 -0.72 5.08 10.39
N TRP A 58 0.20 4.41 9.69
CA TRP A 58 0.08 3.00 9.30
C TRP A 58 1.17 2.11 9.91
N GLY A 59 1.76 2.53 11.03
CA GLY A 59 2.76 1.76 11.73
C GLY A 59 4.20 1.97 11.28
N GLY A 60 4.46 2.96 10.41
CA GLY A 60 5.78 3.23 9.87
C GLY A 60 6.29 2.09 8.98
N VAL A 61 7.60 1.96 8.88
CA VAL A 61 8.24 0.91 8.05
C VAL A 61 7.90 -0.50 8.56
N ASP A 62 7.85 -0.70 9.86
CA ASP A 62 7.50 -2.00 10.46
C ASP A 62 6.05 -2.39 10.18
N GLY A 63 5.16 -1.44 9.99
CA GLY A 63 3.77 -1.68 9.58
C GLY A 63 3.60 -1.85 8.07
N GLY A 64 4.67 -1.88 7.29
CA GLY A 64 4.63 -1.97 5.83
C GLY A 64 4.25 -3.34 5.29
N ILE A 65 4.36 -4.41 6.08
CA ILE A 65 4.02 -5.77 5.65
C ILE A 65 3.05 -6.40 6.64
N GLU A 66 1.93 -6.89 6.14
CA GLU A 66 0.99 -7.72 6.89
C GLU A 66 1.17 -9.17 6.46
N ILE A 67 1.43 -10.05 7.42
CA ILE A 67 1.68 -11.47 7.18
C ILE A 67 0.45 -12.30 7.57
N PRO A 68 0.27 -13.48 6.92
CA PRO A 68 -0.89 -14.32 7.21
C PRO A 68 -0.79 -14.96 8.61
N LEU A 69 -1.94 -15.04 9.27
CA LEU A 69 -2.11 -15.66 10.56
C LEU A 69 -2.98 -16.90 10.42
N ASP A 70 -2.80 -17.87 11.32
CA ASP A 70 -3.74 -18.99 11.45
C ASP A 70 -5.01 -18.57 12.24
N VAL A 71 -5.92 -19.52 12.46
CA VAL A 71 -7.15 -19.27 13.23
C VAL A 71 -6.86 -18.87 14.68
N ASN A 72 -5.70 -19.23 15.21
CA ASN A 72 -5.24 -18.90 16.56
C ASN A 72 -4.43 -17.59 16.62
N LYS A 73 -4.41 -16.84 15.52
CA LYS A 73 -3.67 -15.57 15.38
C LYS A 73 -2.16 -15.74 15.48
N GLN A 74 -1.64 -16.92 15.13
CA GLN A 74 -0.21 -17.18 15.07
C GLN A 74 0.31 -16.95 13.65
N PRO A 75 1.43 -16.22 13.48
CA PRO A 75 2.04 -16.02 12.16
C PRO A 75 2.50 -17.35 11.53
N LEU A 76 2.27 -17.49 10.24
CA LEU A 76 2.61 -18.73 9.49
C LEU A 76 4.00 -18.70 8.88
N ILE A 77 4.59 -17.54 8.72
CA ILE A 77 5.89 -17.34 8.09
C ILE A 77 6.70 -16.26 8.82
N TRP A 78 8.02 -16.35 8.64
CA TRP A 78 8.93 -15.22 8.88
C TRP A 78 9.06 -14.45 7.58
N VAL A 79 9.22 -13.14 7.67
CA VAL A 79 9.41 -12.29 6.49
C VAL A 79 10.64 -11.41 6.71
N ASP A 80 11.52 -11.39 5.73
CA ASP A 80 12.62 -10.45 5.62
C ASP A 80 12.45 -9.65 4.34
N SER A 81 12.96 -8.43 4.30
CA SER A 81 12.86 -7.58 3.14
C SER A 81 14.12 -6.78 2.93
N GLU A 82 14.43 -6.49 1.67
CA GLU A 82 15.54 -5.66 1.27
C GLU A 82 15.05 -4.64 0.24
N VAL A 83 15.32 -3.35 0.52
CA VAL A 83 15.02 -2.28 -0.43
C VAL A 83 16.25 -2.04 -1.28
N MET A 84 16.11 -2.21 -2.59
CA MET A 84 17.20 -2.04 -3.54
C MET A 84 17.47 -0.56 -3.84
N GLY A 85 18.60 -0.27 -4.50
CA GLY A 85 19.00 1.10 -4.81
C GLY A 85 18.02 1.86 -5.71
N ASP A 86 17.24 1.16 -6.54
CA ASP A 86 16.23 1.74 -7.41
C ASP A 86 14.85 1.87 -6.71
N GLY A 87 14.75 1.47 -5.45
CA GLY A 87 13.50 1.51 -4.68
C GLY A 87 12.67 0.23 -4.76
N SER A 88 13.04 -0.75 -5.59
CA SER A 88 12.37 -2.05 -5.62
C SER A 88 12.56 -2.78 -4.27
N ILE A 89 11.63 -3.68 -3.95
CA ILE A 89 11.65 -4.41 -2.68
C ILE A 89 11.73 -5.90 -2.97
N LEU A 90 12.74 -6.56 -2.42
CA LEU A 90 12.80 -8.02 -2.41
C LEU A 90 12.25 -8.52 -1.08
N VAL A 91 11.14 -9.26 -1.13
CA VAL A 91 10.50 -9.86 0.03
C VAL A 91 10.87 -11.34 0.07
N LYS A 92 11.38 -11.78 1.22
CA LYS A 92 11.77 -13.17 1.45
C LYS A 92 10.91 -13.78 2.53
N THR A 93 10.40 -14.99 2.28
CA THR A 93 9.51 -15.70 3.20
C THR A 93 10.14 -17.00 3.66
N TYR A 94 9.94 -17.30 4.95
CA TYR A 94 10.53 -18.48 5.60
C TYR A 94 9.49 -19.19 6.44
N HIS A 95 9.62 -20.51 6.52
CA HIS A 95 8.73 -21.33 7.32
C HIS A 95 8.86 -20.98 8.81
N ARG A 96 7.72 -20.84 9.47
CA ARG A 96 7.65 -20.50 10.89
C ARG A 96 6.87 -21.55 11.65
N THR A 97 7.52 -22.18 12.64
CA THR A 97 6.89 -23.14 13.53
C THR A 97 6.61 -22.53 14.89
N HIS A 98 5.68 -23.14 15.63
CA HIS A 98 5.33 -22.74 16.98
C HIS A 98 5.50 -23.94 17.91
N PRO A 99 6.75 -24.28 18.30
CA PRO A 99 7.03 -25.50 19.05
C PRO A 99 6.42 -25.56 20.44
N ASN A 100 6.09 -24.41 21.01
CA ASN A 100 5.43 -24.31 22.32
C ASN A 100 3.90 -24.32 22.24
N ALA A 101 3.35 -24.34 21.03
CA ALA A 101 1.92 -24.44 20.80
C ALA A 101 1.47 -25.91 20.87
N PRO A 102 0.16 -26.16 21.07
CA PRO A 102 -0.37 -27.51 20.89
C PRO A 102 -0.04 -28.08 19.51
N GLU A 103 0.03 -29.39 19.39
CA GLU A 103 0.41 -30.07 18.15
C GLU A 103 -0.43 -29.60 16.95
N PHE A 104 -1.73 -29.44 17.12
CA PHE A 104 -2.61 -28.97 16.03
C PHE A 104 -2.35 -27.52 15.59
N ALA A 105 -1.57 -26.76 16.33
CA ALA A 105 -1.27 -25.34 16.07
C ALA A 105 0.24 -25.06 15.94
N ASN A 106 1.08 -26.10 15.82
CA ASN A 106 2.54 -25.92 15.77
C ASN A 106 3.06 -25.54 14.37
N ASN A 107 2.24 -25.62 13.35
CA ASN A 107 2.57 -25.30 11.95
C ASN A 107 3.74 -26.11 11.38
N LYS A 108 3.91 -27.34 11.78
CA LYS A 108 4.93 -28.23 11.22
C LYS A 108 4.55 -28.69 9.81
N ILE A 109 5.51 -28.65 8.90
CA ILE A 109 5.38 -29.17 7.54
C ILE A 109 6.52 -30.16 7.31
N ASP A 110 6.21 -31.34 6.83
CA ASP A 110 7.21 -32.37 6.53
C ASP A 110 8.21 -31.86 5.48
N GLY A 111 9.49 -32.03 5.76
CA GLY A 111 10.56 -31.58 4.88
C GLY A 111 11.00 -30.14 5.09
N TYR A 112 10.34 -29.39 5.98
CA TYR A 112 10.71 -27.99 6.29
C TYR A 112 11.00 -27.84 7.79
N LYS A 113 12.02 -27.05 8.07
CA LYS A 113 12.37 -26.63 9.45
C LYS A 113 12.02 -25.14 9.60
N ASP A 114 11.86 -24.71 10.84
CA ASP A 114 11.73 -23.29 11.13
C ASP A 114 12.89 -22.50 10.51
N GLY A 115 12.56 -21.45 9.75
CA GLY A 115 13.56 -20.64 9.07
C GLY A 115 13.95 -21.11 7.67
N ASP A 116 13.47 -22.25 7.21
CA ASP A 116 13.71 -22.68 5.83
C ASP A 116 12.97 -21.80 4.83
N PRO A 117 13.56 -21.45 3.67
CA PRO A 117 12.84 -20.76 2.62
C PRO A 117 11.58 -21.52 2.21
N ILE A 118 10.46 -20.82 2.14
CA ILE A 118 9.18 -21.37 1.72
C ILE A 118 8.34 -20.26 1.12
N ASP A 119 7.49 -20.59 0.16
CA ASP A 119 6.56 -19.64 -0.42
C ASP A 119 5.47 -19.25 0.60
N ILE A 120 4.78 -18.17 0.31
CA ILE A 120 3.55 -17.80 1.04
C ILE A 120 2.63 -19.03 1.02
N PRO A 121 2.03 -19.43 2.16
CA PRO A 121 1.18 -20.60 2.23
C PRO A 121 -0.02 -20.54 1.27
N ASP A 122 -0.42 -21.68 0.73
CA ASP A 122 -1.58 -21.78 -0.16
C ASP A 122 -2.85 -21.16 0.47
N GLY A 123 -3.59 -20.45 -0.35
CA GLY A 123 -4.81 -19.76 0.11
C GLY A 123 -4.56 -18.52 0.95
N ARG A 124 -3.32 -18.13 1.13
CA ARG A 124 -2.92 -16.94 1.88
C ARG A 124 -2.27 -15.92 0.96
N PHE A 125 -2.10 -14.72 1.47
CA PHE A 125 -1.38 -13.63 0.78
C PHE A 125 -0.69 -12.75 1.81
N ILE A 126 0.28 -11.98 1.37
CA ILE A 126 0.87 -10.90 2.16
C ILE A 126 0.45 -9.56 1.56
N SER A 127 0.28 -8.56 2.41
CA SER A 127 -0.03 -7.19 1.99
C SER A 127 1.15 -6.29 2.28
N VAL A 128 1.59 -5.53 1.28
CA VAL A 128 2.74 -4.64 1.40
C VAL A 128 2.29 -3.20 1.13
N ARG A 129 2.58 -2.29 2.06
CA ARG A 129 2.35 -0.86 1.88
C ARG A 129 3.61 -0.23 1.32
N VAL A 130 3.50 0.34 0.13
CA VAL A 130 4.64 0.86 -0.61
C VAL A 130 4.55 2.37 -0.81
N GLN A 131 5.70 2.97 -1.12
CA GLN A 131 5.77 4.35 -1.59
C GLN A 131 5.80 4.32 -3.12
N MET A 132 4.90 5.08 -3.75
CA MET A 132 4.84 5.16 -5.20
C MET A 132 5.64 6.37 -5.72
N PRO A 133 6.26 6.25 -6.92
CA PRO A 133 6.92 7.38 -7.56
C PRO A 133 5.94 8.53 -7.84
N GLU A 134 6.45 9.74 -7.92
CA GLU A 134 5.64 10.92 -8.28
C GLU A 134 4.97 10.79 -9.65
N GLN A 135 5.60 10.07 -10.58
CA GLN A 135 5.12 9.80 -11.91
C GLN A 135 4.17 8.60 -11.99
N SER A 136 3.80 8.00 -10.86
CA SER A 136 2.84 6.88 -10.89
C SER A 136 1.48 7.34 -11.45
N ILE A 137 0.75 6.41 -12.03
CA ILE A 137 -0.57 6.68 -12.63
C ILE A 137 -1.49 7.38 -11.63
N TYR A 138 -1.53 6.90 -10.39
CA TYR A 138 -2.37 7.49 -9.35
C TYR A 138 -1.92 8.91 -8.98
N ASN A 139 -0.63 9.13 -8.75
CA ASN A 139 -0.10 10.42 -8.32
C ASN A 139 -0.27 11.49 -9.42
N VAL A 140 -0.08 11.13 -10.67
CA VAL A 140 -0.33 12.03 -11.80
C VAL A 140 -1.81 12.40 -11.89
N ARG A 141 -2.69 11.41 -11.78
CA ARG A 141 -4.14 11.61 -11.81
C ARG A 141 -4.61 12.52 -10.67
N MET A 142 -4.11 12.31 -9.45
CA MET A 142 -4.46 13.15 -8.30
C MET A 142 -3.98 14.59 -8.48
N ARG A 143 -2.79 14.78 -8.99
CA ARG A 143 -2.23 16.11 -9.27
C ARG A 143 -3.07 16.86 -10.30
N GLU A 144 -3.47 16.21 -11.39
CA GLU A 144 -4.36 16.78 -12.39
C GLU A 144 -5.71 17.17 -11.83
N MET A 145 -6.29 16.36 -10.96
CA MET A 145 -7.56 16.67 -10.29
C MET A 145 -7.43 17.87 -9.37
N GLU A 146 -6.37 17.99 -8.60
CA GLU A 146 -6.11 19.13 -7.72
C GLU A 146 -5.96 20.43 -8.53
N GLU A 147 -5.22 20.37 -9.64
CA GLU A 147 -5.04 21.51 -10.54
C GLU A 147 -6.38 21.94 -11.17
N ALA A 148 -7.21 21.01 -11.58
CA ALA A 148 -8.52 21.30 -12.14
C ALA A 148 -9.47 21.94 -11.11
N GLN A 149 -9.47 21.45 -9.89
CA GLN A 149 -10.26 22.03 -8.79
C GLN A 149 -9.81 23.44 -8.46
N LYS A 150 -8.51 23.66 -8.41
CA LYS A 150 -7.94 24.98 -8.13
C LYS A 150 -8.29 25.99 -9.23
N ALA A 151 -8.19 25.59 -10.49
CA ALA A 151 -8.55 26.44 -11.62
C ALA A 151 -10.04 26.81 -11.61
N GLU A 152 -10.92 25.85 -11.29
CA GLU A 152 -12.35 26.09 -11.17
C GLU A 152 -12.69 27.03 -10.00
N GLU A 153 -12.03 26.87 -8.87
CA GLU A 153 -12.20 27.75 -7.71
C GLU A 153 -11.77 29.18 -8.02
N GLU A 154 -10.63 29.35 -8.67
CA GLU A 154 -10.14 30.67 -9.10
C GLU A 154 -11.12 31.32 -10.09
N ARG A 155 -11.66 30.56 -11.04
CA ARG A 155 -12.68 31.06 -11.97
C ARG A 155 -13.95 31.52 -11.25
N ARG A 156 -14.45 30.77 -10.29
CA ARG A 156 -15.62 31.14 -9.48
C ARG A 156 -15.38 32.42 -8.71
N LYS A 157 -14.25 32.57 -8.07
CA LYS A 157 -13.88 33.78 -7.34
C LYS A 157 -13.84 34.99 -8.26
N LYS A 158 -13.33 34.86 -9.47
CA LYS A 158 -13.30 35.91 -10.47
C LYS A 158 -14.71 36.29 -10.93
N GLU A 159 -15.57 35.35 -11.22
CA GLU A 159 -16.97 35.60 -11.59
C GLU A 159 -17.75 36.32 -10.47
N GLU A 160 -17.56 35.90 -9.22
CA GLU A 160 -18.17 36.56 -8.06
C GLU A 160 -17.67 38.01 -7.91
N GLY A 161 -16.39 38.27 -8.12
CA GLY A 161 -15.82 39.59 -8.12
C GLY A 161 -16.40 40.49 -9.21
N GLU A 162 -16.54 39.99 -10.42
CA GLU A 162 -17.16 40.72 -11.53
C GLU A 162 -18.64 41.03 -11.27
N ASN A 163 -19.40 40.13 -10.69
CA ASN A 163 -20.79 40.34 -10.30
C ASN A 163 -20.92 41.42 -9.22
N GLN A 164 -20.04 41.41 -8.24
CA GLN A 164 -20.03 42.45 -7.20
C GLN A 164 -19.71 43.83 -7.77
N ASP A 165 -18.76 43.93 -8.68
CA ASP A 165 -18.41 45.16 -9.35
C ASP A 165 -19.58 45.69 -10.19
N ASN A 166 -20.30 44.85 -10.90
CA ASN A 166 -21.50 45.24 -11.67
C ASN A 166 -22.61 45.75 -10.75
N ILE A 167 -22.84 45.14 -9.60
CA ILE A 167 -23.82 45.58 -8.62
C ILE A 167 -23.44 46.92 -8.04
N SER A 168 -22.18 47.12 -7.70
CA SER A 168 -21.66 48.42 -7.23
C SER A 168 -21.87 49.54 -8.23
N ASN A 169 -21.65 49.28 -9.53
CA ASN A 169 -21.86 50.25 -10.58
C ASN A 169 -23.34 50.64 -10.77
N ILE A 170 -24.26 49.70 -10.54
CA ILE A 170 -25.71 49.94 -10.62
C ILE A 170 -26.17 50.87 -9.49
N TYR A 171 -25.60 50.76 -8.30
CA TYR A 171 -26.01 51.51 -7.11
C TYR A 171 -25.15 52.74 -6.82
N SER A 172 -24.16 53.09 -7.65
CA SER A 172 -23.24 54.20 -7.42
C SER A 172 -23.70 55.52 -7.96
N ASP A 173 -24.85 55.60 -8.60
CA ASP A 173 -25.48 56.83 -9.08
C ASP A 173 -26.46 57.39 -8.00
#